data_1a8f5ee6a7d1a0f864f57fade08a536e
#
_entry.id   1a8f5ee6a7d1a0f864f57fade08a536e
#
_cell.length_a   1.000
_cell.length_b   1.000
_cell.length_c   1.000
_cell.angle_alpha   90.00
_cell.angle_beta   90.00
_cell.angle_gamma   90.00
#
_symmetry.space_group_name_H-M   'P 1'
#
loop_
_entity.id
_entity.type
_entity.pdbx_description
1 polymer ?
#
loop_
_entity_poly.entity_id
_entity_poly.type
_entity_poly.pdbx_seq_one_letter_code
_entity_poly.pdbx_strand_id
1 'polypeptide(L)'
;MTTRLNETDVPEWLRQRLLAAGGSVPFRTYMGWALHDPEHGAYGSGRLQIGRRGDFVTSPSLGPDFAALLAPQLAGWLAELAVEMGLDLEEAAGPKQAAKAGPRPLALVETGPGEGELALQLAQALAQGWPELAACCELVLVEPNGGMAARQRQRLQASPLPCRWLRAEALAQSPCTGVVLAHEVLDALAVERIRWDGRHWRQQRVTFSQEAGKPESLELIDGDSLGPQTEPVLESLGLWPPDPRRGPGWATELHPELAPWLASCAAGISRGRLLVIDYALSAERYYAPQRLDGTLIAYRQQEASGDPLRQPGSWDLTAHLCSDSLVLAARQGGWRLLGQRSQGEALLALGLAQRLHGLQTPVAGERLDLATALARRESLLRLVDPAGLGAFHWFAFTRDSSPTAPSGQGRPPSSLPPGPAPYPGSQPSGEFPLPLFLRDP
;
A
#
# COMPACT_ATOMS: atom_id res chain seq x y z
N MET A 1 9.90 -27.26 -24.49
CA MET A 1 11.35 -27.12 -24.19
C MET A 1 11.53 -25.74 -23.62
N THR A 2 11.48 -25.61 -22.30
CA THR A 2 11.71 -24.32 -21.61
C THR A 2 13.22 -24.19 -21.47
N THR A 3 13.82 -23.35 -22.29
CA THR A 3 15.25 -23.00 -22.16
C THR A 3 15.41 -22.34 -20.78
N ARG A 4 16.14 -22.97 -19.87
CA ARG A 4 16.58 -22.32 -18.62
C ARG A 4 17.46 -21.16 -19.05
N LEU A 5 16.97 -19.93 -18.91
CA LEU A 5 17.82 -18.75 -19.00
C LEU A 5 18.88 -18.86 -17.92
N ASN A 6 20.14 -18.65 -18.29
CA ASN A 6 21.21 -18.51 -17.29
C ASN A 6 20.86 -17.32 -16.39
N GLU A 7 21.19 -17.39 -15.11
CA GLU A 7 20.85 -16.37 -14.11
C GLU A 7 21.40 -14.96 -14.42
N THR A 8 22.29 -14.86 -15.40
CA THR A 8 23.02 -13.64 -15.79
C THR A 8 22.61 -13.08 -17.15
N ASP A 9 21.76 -13.76 -17.93
CA ASP A 9 21.43 -13.30 -19.27
C ASP A 9 20.47 -12.09 -19.19
N VAL A 10 20.88 -10.96 -19.81
CA VAL A 10 20.02 -9.78 -19.94
C VAL A 10 18.89 -10.10 -20.92
N PRO A 11 17.61 -9.98 -20.53
CA PRO A 11 16.50 -10.22 -21.45
C PRO A 11 16.53 -9.27 -22.64
N GLU A 12 16.27 -9.78 -23.85
CA GLU A 12 16.36 -8.99 -25.10
C GLU A 12 15.45 -7.76 -25.07
N TRP A 13 14.25 -7.84 -24.49
CA TRP A 13 13.34 -6.71 -24.36
C TRP A 13 13.97 -5.55 -23.54
N LEU A 14 14.68 -5.88 -22.45
CA LEU A 14 15.35 -4.89 -21.59
C LEU A 14 16.59 -4.33 -22.30
N ARG A 15 17.34 -5.20 -22.99
CA ARG A 15 18.49 -4.80 -23.79
C ARG A 15 18.12 -3.74 -24.83
N GLN A 16 17.04 -3.97 -25.59
CA GLN A 16 16.54 -3.02 -26.59
C GLN A 16 16.11 -1.70 -25.94
N ARG A 17 15.43 -1.74 -24.81
CA ARG A 17 15.03 -0.51 -24.08
C ARG A 17 16.22 0.29 -23.56
N LEU A 18 17.21 -0.37 -22.98
CA LEU A 18 18.42 0.29 -22.50
C LEU A 18 19.18 0.92 -23.67
N LEU A 19 19.34 0.22 -24.79
CA LEU A 19 19.99 0.78 -26.00
C LEU A 19 19.22 1.99 -26.56
N ALA A 20 17.90 1.91 -26.64
CA ALA A 20 17.06 3.02 -27.08
C ALA A 20 17.14 4.24 -26.15
N ALA A 21 17.42 4.03 -24.86
CA ALA A 21 17.60 5.06 -23.86
C ALA A 21 19.04 5.58 -23.75
N GLY A 22 19.95 5.20 -24.68
CA GLY A 22 21.34 5.64 -24.68
C GLY A 22 22.29 4.79 -23.82
N GLY A 23 21.92 3.53 -23.52
CA GLY A 23 22.77 2.54 -22.86
C GLY A 23 22.64 2.51 -21.34
N SER A 24 22.07 3.53 -20.70
CA SER A 24 21.82 3.53 -19.26
C SER A 24 20.57 4.32 -18.90
N VAL A 25 19.90 3.91 -17.80
CA VAL A 25 18.72 4.60 -17.26
C VAL A 25 18.81 4.75 -15.74
N PRO A 26 18.15 5.75 -15.13
CA PRO A 26 17.98 5.81 -13.68
C PRO A 26 17.39 4.50 -13.12
N PHE A 27 17.81 4.10 -11.92
CA PHE A 27 17.30 2.87 -11.29
C PHE A 27 15.76 2.88 -11.21
N ARG A 28 15.14 4.03 -10.91
CA ARG A 28 13.69 4.19 -10.91
C ARG A 28 13.04 3.77 -12.23
N THR A 29 13.62 4.19 -13.35
CA THR A 29 13.09 3.81 -14.67
C THR A 29 13.22 2.30 -14.91
N TYR A 30 14.36 1.72 -14.55
CA TYR A 30 14.58 0.27 -14.61
C TYR A 30 13.57 -0.50 -13.74
N MET A 31 13.40 -0.12 -12.47
CA MET A 31 12.43 -0.75 -11.55
C MET A 31 11.01 -0.66 -12.11
N GLY A 32 10.63 0.52 -12.65
CA GLY A 32 9.33 0.69 -13.32
C GLY A 32 9.13 -0.29 -14.48
N TRP A 33 10.15 -0.52 -15.29
CA TRP A 33 10.09 -1.50 -16.37
C TRP A 33 10.05 -2.94 -15.85
N ALA A 34 10.92 -3.27 -14.89
CA ALA A 34 11.00 -4.61 -14.33
C ALA A 34 9.69 -5.04 -13.64
N LEU A 35 8.96 -4.10 -13.03
CA LEU A 35 7.70 -4.40 -12.35
C LEU A 35 6.47 -4.23 -13.27
N HIS A 36 6.38 -3.14 -14.03
CA HIS A 36 5.13 -2.69 -14.63
C HIS A 36 5.09 -2.72 -16.16
N ASP A 37 6.16 -3.15 -16.84
CA ASP A 37 6.09 -3.34 -18.30
C ASP A 37 4.93 -4.27 -18.65
N PRO A 38 4.01 -3.89 -19.59
CA PRO A 38 2.81 -4.66 -19.87
C PRO A 38 3.04 -6.10 -20.35
N GLU A 39 4.17 -6.38 -21.01
CA GLU A 39 4.48 -7.69 -21.59
C GLU A 39 5.51 -8.46 -20.76
N HIS A 40 6.42 -7.75 -20.10
CA HIS A 40 7.62 -8.33 -19.52
C HIS A 40 7.77 -8.08 -18.03
N GLY A 41 7.12 -7.05 -17.46
CA GLY A 41 7.21 -6.71 -16.05
C GLY A 41 6.56 -7.77 -15.16
N ALA A 42 7.07 -7.92 -13.95
CA ALA A 42 6.61 -8.90 -12.98
C ALA A 42 5.09 -8.82 -12.74
N TYR A 43 4.57 -7.63 -12.46
CA TYR A 43 3.13 -7.37 -12.35
C TYR A 43 2.48 -7.14 -13.71
N GLY A 44 3.13 -6.35 -14.58
CA GLY A 44 2.58 -5.95 -15.88
C GLY A 44 2.21 -7.13 -16.77
N SER A 45 3.04 -8.17 -16.83
CA SER A 45 2.76 -9.39 -17.59
C SER A 45 1.71 -10.30 -16.95
N GLY A 46 1.33 -10.05 -15.68
CA GLY A 46 0.40 -10.90 -14.92
C GLY A 46 0.97 -12.27 -14.53
N ARG A 47 2.29 -12.45 -14.57
CA ARG A 47 2.97 -13.72 -14.22
C ARG A 47 3.08 -13.95 -12.74
N LEU A 48 3.24 -12.87 -11.95
CA LEU A 48 3.27 -12.94 -10.50
C LEU A 48 1.96 -13.52 -9.96
N GLN A 49 2.09 -14.43 -9.01
CA GLN A 49 0.96 -15.03 -8.30
C GLN A 49 1.06 -14.67 -6.82
N ILE A 50 0.03 -13.99 -6.32
CA ILE A 50 -0.06 -13.58 -4.92
C ILE A 50 -0.81 -14.66 -4.14
N GLY A 51 -0.30 -15.05 -2.96
CA GLY A 51 -1.00 -15.96 -2.06
C GLY A 51 -0.13 -17.08 -1.50
N ARG A 52 -0.73 -17.97 -0.69
CA ARG A 52 -0.02 -19.04 0.06
C ARG A 52 0.81 -19.99 -0.82
N ARG A 53 0.46 -20.14 -2.07
CA ARG A 53 1.16 -20.99 -3.07
C ARG A 53 1.82 -20.15 -4.16
N GLY A 54 1.79 -18.83 -4.02
CA GLY A 54 2.35 -17.88 -4.96
C GLY A 54 3.77 -17.45 -4.59
N ASP A 55 4.19 -16.35 -5.18
CA ASP A 55 5.52 -15.79 -5.01
C ASP A 55 5.74 -15.23 -3.60
N PHE A 56 4.69 -14.67 -2.99
CA PHE A 56 4.71 -14.17 -1.60
C PHE A 56 3.33 -14.27 -0.93
N VAL A 57 3.34 -14.23 0.41
CA VAL A 57 2.15 -14.37 1.25
C VAL A 57 1.77 -13.01 1.80
N THR A 58 0.52 -12.58 1.55
CA THR A 58 -0.06 -11.34 2.09
C THR A 58 -1.05 -11.62 3.22
N SER A 59 -1.38 -10.61 4.03
CA SER A 59 -2.35 -10.75 5.12
C SER A 59 -3.71 -11.33 4.67
N PRO A 60 -4.31 -10.89 3.54
CA PRO A 60 -5.57 -11.46 3.05
C PRO A 60 -5.48 -12.94 2.65
N SER A 61 -4.31 -13.38 2.17
CA SER A 61 -4.11 -14.76 1.74
C SER A 61 -4.10 -15.78 2.89
N LEU A 62 -4.00 -15.31 4.12
CA LEU A 62 -4.08 -16.16 5.32
C LEU A 62 -5.52 -16.60 5.66
N GLY A 63 -6.52 -15.97 5.05
CA GLY A 63 -7.94 -16.28 5.25
C GLY A 63 -8.78 -15.04 5.54
N PRO A 64 -10.09 -15.22 5.77
CA PRO A 64 -11.04 -14.10 5.87
C PRO A 64 -10.93 -13.31 7.18
N ASP A 65 -10.16 -13.76 8.14
CA ASP A 65 -10.08 -13.15 9.46
C ASP A 65 -9.45 -11.76 9.43
N PHE A 66 -8.49 -11.51 8.53
CA PHE A 66 -7.90 -10.18 8.34
C PHE A 66 -8.95 -9.16 7.89
N ALA A 67 -9.70 -9.48 6.83
CA ALA A 67 -10.77 -8.62 6.34
C ALA A 67 -11.88 -8.42 7.38
N ALA A 68 -12.23 -9.46 8.12
CA ALA A 68 -13.25 -9.37 9.16
C ALA A 68 -12.83 -8.51 10.37
N LEU A 69 -11.52 -8.42 10.67
CA LEU A 69 -10.98 -7.50 11.67
C LEU A 69 -10.91 -6.06 11.13
N LEU A 70 -10.61 -5.89 9.84
CA LEU A 70 -10.51 -4.59 9.20
C LEU A 70 -11.88 -3.95 8.92
N ALA A 71 -12.90 -4.77 8.61
CA ALA A 71 -14.23 -4.31 8.20
C ALA A 71 -14.90 -3.32 9.18
N PRO A 72 -14.85 -3.48 10.52
CA PRO A 72 -15.41 -2.49 11.45
C PRO A 72 -14.82 -1.10 11.29
N GLN A 73 -13.51 -0.99 11.02
CA GLN A 73 -12.87 0.30 10.78
C GLN A 73 -13.38 0.96 9.50
N LEU A 74 -13.45 0.18 8.40
CA LEU A 74 -13.92 0.70 7.11
C LEU A 74 -15.41 1.06 7.17
N ALA A 75 -16.24 0.22 7.81
CA ALA A 75 -17.66 0.50 8.04
C ALA A 75 -17.86 1.78 8.85
N GLY A 76 -17.08 1.97 9.92
CA GLY A 76 -17.13 3.19 10.72
C GLY A 76 -16.84 4.44 9.88
N TRP A 77 -15.79 4.44 9.07
CA TRP A 77 -15.45 5.57 8.19
C TRP A 77 -16.49 5.81 7.10
N LEU A 78 -17.03 4.75 6.48
CA LEU A 78 -18.09 4.88 5.48
C LEU A 78 -19.38 5.44 6.10
N ALA A 79 -19.72 5.03 7.33
CA ALA A 79 -20.86 5.57 8.06
C ALA A 79 -20.65 7.04 8.45
N GLU A 80 -19.45 7.43 8.90
CA GLU A 80 -19.08 8.83 9.15
C GLU A 80 -19.28 9.67 7.88
N LEU A 81 -18.77 9.19 6.75
CA LEU A 81 -18.91 9.86 5.45
C LEU A 81 -20.38 9.97 5.02
N ALA A 82 -21.20 8.93 5.26
CA ALA A 82 -22.64 8.99 5.00
C ALA A 82 -23.31 10.12 5.80
N VAL A 83 -23.01 10.22 7.09
CA VAL A 83 -23.50 11.29 7.96
C VAL A 83 -23.04 12.67 7.47
N GLU A 84 -21.76 12.82 7.12
CA GLU A 84 -21.17 14.05 6.58
C GLU A 84 -21.85 14.50 5.27
N MET A 85 -22.37 13.54 4.49
CA MET A 85 -23.12 13.79 3.25
C MET A 85 -24.62 14.06 3.48
N GLY A 86 -25.12 13.84 4.70
CA GLY A 86 -26.55 13.85 4.98
C GLY A 86 -27.30 12.67 4.32
N LEU A 87 -26.63 11.55 4.09
CA LEU A 87 -27.21 10.36 3.48
C LEU A 87 -28.00 9.57 4.53
N ASP A 88 -29.30 9.38 4.27
CA ASP A 88 -30.12 8.43 5.03
C ASP A 88 -29.88 7.01 4.48
N LEU A 89 -29.26 6.16 5.30
CA LEU A 89 -28.88 4.80 4.88
C LEU A 89 -30.11 3.90 4.67
N GLU A 90 -31.17 4.05 5.45
CA GLU A 90 -32.41 3.26 5.31
C GLU A 90 -33.13 3.60 4.00
N GLU A 91 -33.27 4.90 3.70
CA GLU A 91 -33.87 5.38 2.45
C GLU A 91 -33.01 4.99 1.24
N ALA A 92 -31.68 5.17 1.34
CA ALA A 92 -30.74 4.90 0.27
C ALA A 92 -30.58 3.38 -0.02
N ALA A 93 -30.77 2.51 0.98
CA ALA A 93 -30.79 1.06 0.83
C ALA A 93 -32.13 0.51 0.27
N GLY A 94 -33.15 1.35 0.18
CA GLY A 94 -34.48 0.94 -0.25
C GLY A 94 -34.55 0.39 -1.68
N PRO A 95 -35.56 -0.45 -2.01
CA PRO A 95 -35.64 -1.17 -3.29
C PRO A 95 -35.69 -0.26 -4.53
N LYS A 96 -36.20 0.96 -4.40
CA LYS A 96 -36.23 1.96 -5.47
C LYS A 96 -34.84 2.47 -5.85
N GLN A 97 -33.93 2.58 -4.88
CA GLN A 97 -32.57 3.03 -5.07
C GLN A 97 -31.66 1.86 -5.51
N ALA A 98 -31.91 0.66 -4.98
CA ALA A 98 -31.24 -0.56 -5.39
C ALA A 98 -31.42 -0.89 -6.88
N ALA A 99 -32.58 -0.51 -7.45
CA ALA A 99 -32.92 -0.70 -8.87
C ALA A 99 -32.31 0.34 -9.83
N LYS A 100 -31.71 1.43 -9.32
CA LYS A 100 -31.06 2.43 -10.17
C LYS A 100 -29.69 1.90 -10.64
N ALA A 101 -29.53 1.82 -11.96
CA ALA A 101 -28.22 1.60 -12.57
C ALA A 101 -27.38 2.88 -12.43
N GLY A 102 -26.25 2.79 -11.72
CA GLY A 102 -25.32 3.91 -11.55
C GLY A 102 -24.37 3.71 -10.38
N PRO A 103 -23.35 4.59 -10.23
CA PRO A 103 -22.45 4.56 -9.08
C PRO A 103 -23.22 4.69 -7.77
N ARG A 104 -22.78 3.99 -6.75
CA ARG A 104 -23.32 4.13 -5.40
C ARG A 104 -22.80 5.42 -4.75
N PRO A 105 -23.50 5.97 -3.74
CA PRO A 105 -23.10 7.20 -3.06
C PRO A 105 -21.76 7.07 -2.31
N LEU A 106 -21.42 5.86 -1.87
CA LEU A 106 -20.19 5.56 -1.17
C LEU A 106 -19.33 4.54 -1.92
N ALA A 107 -18.02 4.69 -1.86
CA ALA A 107 -17.09 3.79 -2.49
C ALA A 107 -16.05 3.24 -1.51
N LEU A 108 -15.81 1.93 -1.56
CA LEU A 108 -14.58 1.33 -1.05
C LEU A 108 -13.64 1.13 -2.25
N VAL A 109 -12.58 1.92 -2.31
CA VAL A 109 -11.62 1.93 -3.40
C VAL A 109 -10.40 1.13 -2.97
N GLU A 110 -10.10 0.03 -3.64
CA GLU A 110 -8.86 -0.73 -3.43
C GLU A 110 -7.90 -0.46 -4.59
N THR A 111 -6.70 0.05 -4.25
CA THR A 111 -5.63 0.26 -5.23
C THR A 111 -4.69 -0.94 -5.20
N GLY A 112 -4.31 -1.44 -6.38
CA GLY A 112 -3.48 -2.64 -6.47
C GLY A 112 -4.12 -3.87 -5.82
N PRO A 113 -5.36 -4.27 -6.19
CA PRO A 113 -6.14 -5.29 -5.48
C PRO A 113 -5.59 -6.71 -5.64
N GLY A 114 -4.44 -6.88 -6.27
CA GLY A 114 -3.82 -8.18 -6.49
C GLY A 114 -4.78 -9.16 -7.16
N GLU A 115 -5.03 -10.31 -6.54
CA GLU A 115 -6.01 -11.28 -7.05
C GLU A 115 -7.47 -10.93 -6.69
N GLY A 116 -7.74 -9.81 -6.01
CA GLY A 116 -9.08 -9.37 -5.58
C GLY A 116 -9.62 -10.13 -4.37
N GLU A 117 -8.76 -10.78 -3.61
CA GLU A 117 -9.16 -11.58 -2.45
C GLU A 117 -9.63 -10.69 -1.30
N LEU A 118 -8.87 -9.65 -0.97
CA LEU A 118 -9.23 -8.71 0.09
C LEU A 118 -10.55 -7.98 -0.24
N ALA A 119 -10.70 -7.50 -1.48
CA ALA A 119 -11.94 -6.88 -1.95
C ALA A 119 -13.16 -7.77 -1.72
N LEU A 120 -13.09 -9.06 -2.11
CA LEU A 120 -14.19 -10.01 -1.92
C LEU A 120 -14.50 -10.23 -0.45
N GLN A 121 -13.48 -10.49 0.36
CA GLN A 121 -13.62 -10.74 1.80
C GLN A 121 -14.21 -9.52 2.53
N LEU A 122 -13.78 -8.29 2.17
CA LEU A 122 -14.32 -7.05 2.73
C LEU A 122 -15.77 -6.83 2.30
N ALA A 123 -16.10 -7.07 1.03
CA ALA A 123 -17.48 -6.98 0.54
C ALA A 123 -18.42 -7.91 1.32
N GLN A 124 -17.99 -9.16 1.54
CA GLN A 124 -18.75 -10.14 2.31
C GLN A 124 -18.90 -9.71 3.77
N ALA A 125 -17.82 -9.24 4.41
CA ALA A 125 -17.85 -8.78 5.78
C ALA A 125 -18.76 -7.56 5.97
N LEU A 126 -18.72 -6.58 5.04
CA LEU A 126 -19.59 -5.41 5.05
C LEU A 126 -21.06 -5.80 4.86
N ALA A 127 -21.37 -6.64 3.87
CA ALA A 127 -22.75 -7.07 3.63
C ALA A 127 -23.35 -7.86 4.81
N GLN A 128 -22.52 -8.64 5.51
CA GLN A 128 -22.94 -9.40 6.66
C GLN A 128 -23.12 -8.54 7.91
N GLY A 129 -22.19 -7.63 8.19
CA GLY A 129 -22.17 -6.85 9.41
C GLY A 129 -22.94 -5.54 9.35
N TRP A 130 -23.04 -4.92 8.17
CA TRP A 130 -23.66 -3.60 7.95
C TRP A 130 -24.45 -3.57 6.64
N PRO A 131 -25.56 -4.32 6.52
CA PRO A 131 -26.29 -4.52 5.24
C PRO A 131 -26.81 -3.23 4.63
N GLU A 132 -27.32 -2.28 5.41
CA GLU A 132 -27.81 -0.99 4.92
C GLU A 132 -26.68 -0.14 4.35
N LEU A 133 -25.56 -0.07 5.06
CA LEU A 133 -24.36 0.62 4.57
C LEU A 133 -23.81 -0.05 3.31
N ALA A 134 -23.76 -1.37 3.27
CA ALA A 134 -23.29 -2.13 2.12
C ALA A 134 -24.16 -1.89 0.87
N ALA A 135 -25.47 -1.73 1.03
CA ALA A 135 -26.39 -1.40 -0.07
C ALA A 135 -26.10 -0.02 -0.67
N CYS A 136 -25.50 0.88 0.09
CA CYS A 136 -25.10 2.22 -0.37
C CYS A 136 -23.66 2.27 -0.94
N CYS A 137 -22.93 1.15 -0.89
CA CYS A 137 -21.52 1.08 -1.27
C CYS A 137 -21.30 0.36 -2.60
N GLU A 138 -20.24 0.74 -3.32
CA GLU A 138 -19.63 -0.03 -4.41
C GLU A 138 -18.17 -0.32 -4.09
N LEU A 139 -17.64 -1.40 -4.69
CA LEU A 139 -16.21 -1.66 -4.76
C LEU A 139 -15.64 -1.02 -6.02
N VAL A 140 -14.60 -0.22 -5.88
CA VAL A 140 -13.84 0.34 -6.99
C VAL A 140 -12.44 -0.24 -6.96
N LEU A 141 -12.10 -1.05 -7.96
CA LEU A 141 -10.79 -1.70 -8.09
C LEU A 141 -9.93 -0.86 -9.03
N VAL A 142 -8.83 -0.29 -8.51
CA VAL A 142 -7.88 0.48 -9.34
C VAL A 142 -6.79 -0.47 -9.78
N GLU A 143 -6.89 -0.96 -11.02
CA GLU A 143 -6.02 -1.98 -11.60
C GLU A 143 -5.61 -1.60 -13.02
N PRO A 144 -4.33 -1.27 -13.26
CA PRO A 144 -3.83 -0.92 -14.58
C PRO A 144 -3.68 -2.12 -15.51
N ASN A 145 -3.49 -3.34 -14.97
CA ASN A 145 -3.24 -4.56 -15.75
C ASN A 145 -4.54 -5.27 -16.14
N GLY A 146 -4.75 -5.43 -17.47
CA GLY A 146 -5.96 -6.06 -17.99
C GLY A 146 -6.08 -7.55 -17.63
N GLY A 147 -4.98 -8.28 -17.53
CA GLY A 147 -4.94 -9.70 -17.14
C GLY A 147 -5.32 -9.88 -15.67
N MET A 148 -4.77 -9.05 -14.78
CA MET A 148 -5.14 -9.02 -13.38
C MET A 148 -6.61 -8.66 -13.21
N ALA A 149 -7.07 -7.61 -13.88
CA ALA A 149 -8.48 -7.19 -13.85
C ALA A 149 -9.44 -8.32 -14.34
N ALA A 150 -9.03 -9.14 -15.29
CA ALA A 150 -9.83 -10.29 -15.73
C ALA A 150 -9.96 -11.37 -14.63
N ARG A 151 -8.87 -11.70 -13.92
CA ARG A 151 -8.90 -12.65 -12.80
C ARG A 151 -9.73 -12.11 -11.64
N GLN A 152 -9.58 -10.82 -11.33
CA GLN A 152 -10.38 -10.13 -10.31
C GLN A 152 -11.87 -10.18 -10.64
N ARG A 153 -12.26 -9.93 -11.92
CA ARG A 153 -13.67 -10.02 -12.33
C ARG A 153 -14.23 -11.42 -12.13
N GLN A 154 -13.45 -12.45 -12.42
CA GLN A 154 -13.87 -13.84 -12.20
C GLN A 154 -14.08 -14.11 -10.69
N ARG A 155 -13.15 -13.69 -9.84
CA ARG A 155 -13.24 -13.88 -8.39
C ARG A 155 -14.41 -13.12 -7.78
N LEU A 156 -14.60 -11.87 -8.19
CA LEU A 156 -15.61 -10.96 -7.67
C LEU A 156 -17.01 -11.16 -8.24
N GLN A 157 -17.25 -12.19 -9.07
CA GLN A 157 -18.61 -12.58 -9.49
C GLN A 157 -19.53 -12.89 -8.29
N ALA A 158 -18.96 -13.39 -7.18
CA ALA A 158 -19.68 -13.69 -5.96
C ALA A 158 -19.73 -12.48 -4.97
N SER A 159 -19.31 -11.29 -5.39
CA SER A 159 -19.34 -10.10 -4.53
C SER A 159 -20.78 -9.66 -4.26
N PRO A 160 -21.17 -9.44 -2.99
CA PRO A 160 -22.47 -8.88 -2.65
C PRO A 160 -22.56 -7.38 -2.95
N LEU A 161 -21.42 -6.68 -3.17
CA LEU A 161 -21.38 -5.29 -3.57
C LEU A 161 -21.15 -5.16 -5.07
N PRO A 162 -21.74 -4.15 -5.75
CA PRO A 162 -21.39 -3.81 -7.13
C PRO A 162 -19.89 -3.54 -7.26
N CYS A 163 -19.26 -4.01 -8.35
CA CYS A 163 -17.84 -3.85 -8.59
C CYS A 163 -17.58 -3.05 -9.86
N ARG A 164 -16.64 -2.11 -9.79
CA ARG A 164 -16.21 -1.28 -10.92
C ARG A 164 -14.67 -1.29 -11.01
N TRP A 165 -14.13 -1.50 -12.21
CA TRP A 165 -12.69 -1.48 -12.48
C TRP A 165 -12.30 -0.22 -13.20
N LEU A 166 -11.30 0.46 -12.68
CA LEU A 166 -10.78 1.70 -13.23
C LEU A 166 -9.25 1.67 -13.32
N ARG A 167 -8.71 2.49 -14.20
CA ARG A 167 -7.33 2.96 -14.09
C ARG A 167 -7.30 4.20 -13.20
N ALA A 168 -6.14 4.52 -12.63
CA ALA A 168 -5.98 5.67 -11.74
C ALA A 168 -6.47 6.99 -12.38
N GLU A 169 -6.19 7.20 -13.67
CA GLU A 169 -6.61 8.40 -14.41
C GLU A 169 -8.15 8.49 -14.55
N ALA A 170 -8.80 7.34 -14.69
CA ALA A 170 -10.27 7.29 -14.80
C ALA A 170 -10.97 7.56 -13.46
N LEU A 171 -10.33 7.21 -12.34
CA LEU A 171 -10.84 7.56 -11.00
C LEU A 171 -10.91 9.08 -10.82
N ALA A 172 -9.90 9.82 -11.28
CA ALA A 172 -9.85 11.27 -11.22
C ALA A 172 -10.94 11.94 -12.09
N GLN A 173 -11.40 11.28 -13.16
CA GLN A 173 -12.47 11.80 -14.04
C GLN A 173 -13.88 11.64 -13.44
N SER A 174 -14.04 10.76 -12.46
CA SER A 174 -15.32 10.49 -11.78
C SER A 174 -15.09 10.35 -10.27
N PRO A 175 -14.76 11.47 -9.58
CA PRO A 175 -14.44 11.44 -8.16
C PRO A 175 -15.61 10.91 -7.32
N CYS A 176 -15.29 10.15 -6.30
CA CYS A 176 -16.25 9.57 -5.37
C CYS A 176 -16.00 10.02 -3.92
N THR A 177 -16.99 9.79 -3.06
CA THR A 177 -16.85 9.87 -1.61
C THR A 177 -16.63 8.46 -1.08
N GLY A 178 -15.59 8.24 -0.26
CA GLY A 178 -15.34 6.90 0.23
C GLY A 178 -14.01 6.71 0.93
N VAL A 179 -13.63 5.44 1.02
CA VAL A 179 -12.39 5.01 1.66
C VAL A 179 -11.48 4.37 0.62
N VAL A 180 -10.26 4.88 0.51
CA VAL A 180 -9.18 4.25 -0.27
C VAL A 180 -8.40 3.31 0.62
N LEU A 181 -8.19 2.10 0.16
CA LEU A 181 -7.33 1.10 0.79
C LEU A 181 -6.15 0.78 -0.15
N ALA A 182 -4.94 0.91 0.37
CA ALA A 182 -3.71 0.47 -0.26
C ALA A 182 -3.03 -0.52 0.69
N HIS A 183 -3.00 -1.79 0.31
CA HIS A 183 -2.44 -2.87 1.10
C HIS A 183 -1.31 -3.53 0.31
N GLU A 184 -0.06 -3.37 0.76
CA GLU A 184 1.13 -3.87 0.07
C GLU A 184 1.20 -3.37 -1.40
N VAL A 185 1.21 -2.05 -1.59
CA VAL A 185 1.20 -1.40 -2.91
C VAL A 185 2.34 -0.41 -3.05
N LEU A 186 2.64 0.32 -1.98
CA LEU A 186 3.58 1.44 -2.04
C LEU A 186 5.03 0.96 -2.00
N ASP A 187 5.30 -0.21 -1.45
CA ASP A 187 6.60 -0.88 -1.47
C ASP A 187 7.05 -1.28 -2.89
N ALA A 188 6.10 -1.49 -3.80
CA ALA A 188 6.33 -1.78 -5.22
C ALA A 188 6.36 -0.53 -6.12
N LEU A 189 6.20 0.67 -5.57
CA LEU A 189 6.41 1.92 -6.33
C LEU A 189 7.90 2.10 -6.64
N ALA A 190 8.18 2.53 -7.87
CA ALA A 190 9.56 2.68 -8.33
C ALA A 190 10.33 3.73 -7.51
N VAL A 191 11.43 3.33 -6.91
CA VAL A 191 12.27 4.17 -6.07
C VAL A 191 13.45 4.76 -6.83
N GLU A 192 13.88 5.95 -6.45
CA GLU A 192 15.14 6.52 -6.90
C GLU A 192 16.27 6.04 -6.01
N ARG A 193 17.23 5.31 -6.57
CA ARG A 193 18.39 4.82 -5.81
C ARG A 193 19.52 5.84 -5.86
N ILE A 194 20.07 6.19 -4.71
CA ILE A 194 21.15 7.17 -4.58
C ILE A 194 22.34 6.58 -3.79
N ARG A 195 23.54 7.03 -4.10
CA ARG A 195 24.77 6.61 -3.43
C ARG A 195 25.64 7.83 -3.05
N TRP A 196 26.22 7.77 -1.86
CA TRP A 196 27.18 8.75 -1.41
C TRP A 196 28.59 8.42 -1.94
N ASP A 197 29.21 9.33 -2.73
CA ASP A 197 30.57 9.11 -3.28
C ASP A 197 31.69 9.65 -2.37
N GLY A 198 31.33 10.22 -1.22
CA GLY A 198 32.23 10.89 -0.27
C GLY A 198 32.24 12.42 -0.41
N ARG A 199 31.59 12.95 -1.45
CA ARG A 199 31.46 14.40 -1.71
C ARG A 199 30.05 14.80 -2.10
N HIS A 200 29.38 13.96 -2.92
CA HIS A 200 28.07 14.26 -3.48
C HIS A 200 27.19 13.01 -3.43
N TRP A 201 25.89 13.22 -3.33
CA TRP A 201 24.90 12.20 -3.61
C TRP A 201 24.83 11.99 -5.14
N ARG A 202 25.02 10.73 -5.57
CA ARG A 202 24.93 10.32 -6.98
C ARG A 202 23.66 9.55 -7.21
N GLN A 203 22.94 9.86 -8.31
CA GLN A 203 21.88 9.00 -8.81
C GLN A 203 22.49 7.68 -9.26
N GLN A 204 21.93 6.56 -8.86
CA GLN A 204 22.34 5.26 -9.41
C GLN A 204 21.56 4.93 -10.68
N ARG A 205 22.28 4.40 -11.65
CA ARG A 205 21.77 4.06 -12.99
C ARG A 205 22.07 2.59 -13.28
N VAL A 206 21.22 1.98 -14.10
CA VAL A 206 21.41 0.61 -14.61
C VAL A 206 21.97 0.68 -16.02
N THR A 207 23.01 -0.09 -16.28
CA THR A 207 23.66 -0.25 -17.58
C THR A 207 24.09 -1.69 -17.81
N PHE A 208 24.71 -1.95 -18.96
CA PHE A 208 25.35 -3.24 -19.24
C PHE A 208 26.75 -3.27 -18.67
N SER A 209 27.12 -4.37 -18.03
CA SER A 209 28.52 -4.68 -17.74
C SER A 209 29.21 -5.17 -19.02
N GLN A 210 30.33 -4.56 -19.33
CA GLN A 210 31.13 -4.87 -20.54
C GLN A 210 32.48 -5.49 -20.17
N GLU A 211 32.53 -6.42 -19.23
CA GLU A 211 33.76 -7.14 -18.94
C GLU A 211 34.14 -8.07 -20.10
N ALA A 212 35.31 -7.83 -20.70
CA ALA A 212 35.82 -8.66 -21.81
C ALA A 212 35.88 -10.14 -21.43
N GLY A 213 35.21 -10.98 -22.21
CA GLY A 213 35.22 -12.44 -22.02
C GLY A 213 34.18 -12.97 -21.04
N LYS A 214 33.32 -12.11 -20.45
CA LYS A 214 32.17 -12.53 -19.65
C LYS A 214 30.87 -12.31 -20.44
N PRO A 215 29.82 -13.11 -20.13
CA PRO A 215 28.49 -12.82 -20.69
C PRO A 215 28.01 -11.43 -20.26
N GLU A 216 27.22 -10.81 -21.13
CA GLU A 216 26.61 -9.48 -20.84
C GLU A 216 25.73 -9.61 -19.60
N SER A 217 25.92 -8.71 -18.63
CA SER A 217 25.14 -8.63 -17.40
C SER A 217 24.73 -7.19 -17.12
N LEU A 218 23.82 -6.97 -16.17
CA LEU A 218 23.47 -5.64 -15.71
C LEU A 218 24.37 -5.22 -14.55
N GLU A 219 24.63 -3.92 -14.46
CA GLU A 219 25.36 -3.34 -13.34
C GLU A 219 24.78 -1.99 -12.92
N LEU A 220 24.96 -1.63 -11.65
CA LEU A 220 24.67 -0.31 -11.11
C LEU A 220 25.91 0.57 -11.24
N ILE A 221 25.73 1.73 -11.87
CA ILE A 221 26.76 2.76 -11.97
C ILE A 221 26.31 4.07 -11.34
N ASP A 222 27.26 4.90 -10.95
CA ASP A 222 26.96 6.26 -10.53
C ASP A 222 26.70 7.14 -11.75
N GLY A 223 25.58 7.81 -11.73
CA GLY A 223 25.22 8.85 -12.68
C GLY A 223 25.59 10.25 -12.18
N ASP A 224 24.79 11.23 -12.57
CA ASP A 224 24.99 12.62 -12.19
C ASP A 224 24.81 12.82 -10.67
N SER A 225 25.46 13.86 -10.14
CA SER A 225 25.19 14.32 -8.78
C SER A 225 23.77 14.88 -8.70
N LEU A 226 23.10 14.64 -7.57
CA LEU A 226 21.81 15.27 -7.30
C LEU A 226 21.99 16.78 -7.26
N GLY A 227 21.11 17.49 -7.97
CA GLY A 227 21.16 18.94 -8.02
C GLY A 227 20.70 19.58 -6.70
N PRO A 228 21.00 20.87 -6.48
CA PRO A 228 20.66 21.58 -5.25
C PRO A 228 19.15 21.62 -4.98
N GLN A 229 18.31 21.45 -5.98
CA GLN A 229 16.85 21.36 -5.83
C GLN A 229 16.38 20.15 -5.00
N THR A 230 17.24 19.14 -4.81
CA THR A 230 16.93 17.96 -4.00
C THR A 230 17.33 18.15 -2.53
N GLU A 231 18.18 19.11 -2.22
CA GLU A 231 18.68 19.33 -0.84
C GLU A 231 17.57 19.51 0.19
N PRO A 232 16.47 20.28 -0.04
CA PRO A 232 15.40 20.39 0.94
C PRO A 232 14.72 19.06 1.29
N VAL A 233 14.60 18.15 0.31
CA VAL A 233 14.06 16.81 0.53
C VAL A 233 15.07 15.98 1.34
N LEU A 234 16.34 16.00 0.95
CA LEU A 234 17.42 15.30 1.66
C LEU A 234 17.54 15.79 3.10
N GLU A 235 17.42 17.10 3.34
CA GLU A 235 17.44 17.71 4.66
C GLU A 235 16.27 17.22 5.52
N SER A 236 15.06 17.22 4.97
CA SER A 236 13.86 16.75 5.67
C SER A 236 13.92 15.27 6.08
N LEU A 237 14.77 14.49 5.41
CA LEU A 237 15.00 13.06 5.66
C LEU A 237 16.28 12.79 6.48
N GLY A 238 17.00 13.81 6.93
CA GLY A 238 18.28 13.67 7.64
C GLY A 238 19.42 13.11 6.78
N LEU A 239 19.34 13.31 5.46
CA LEU A 239 20.38 12.96 4.49
C LEU A 239 21.30 14.15 4.14
N TRP A 240 20.90 15.35 4.52
CA TRP A 240 21.68 16.57 4.31
C TRP A 240 21.70 17.44 5.60
N PRO A 241 22.87 17.94 6.07
CA PRO A 241 24.20 17.54 5.57
C PRO A 241 24.47 16.04 5.79
N PRO A 242 25.36 15.42 5.00
CA PRO A 242 25.64 13.99 5.13
C PRO A 242 26.21 13.65 6.52
N ASP A 243 25.67 12.59 7.14
CA ASP A 243 26.20 12.05 8.39
C ASP A 243 27.61 11.47 8.16
N PRO A 244 28.65 11.89 8.89
CA PRO A 244 30.03 11.40 8.73
C PRO A 244 30.17 9.88 8.88
N ARG A 245 29.21 9.23 9.54
CA ARG A 245 29.18 7.76 9.69
C ARG A 245 28.75 7.03 8.40
N ARG A 246 28.18 7.75 7.43
CA ARG A 246 27.87 7.23 6.09
C ARG A 246 29.11 7.41 5.21
N GLY A 247 29.94 6.38 5.12
CA GLY A 247 31.13 6.39 4.29
C GLY A 247 30.82 6.40 2.79
N PRO A 248 31.86 6.63 1.94
CA PRO A 248 31.71 6.48 0.48
C PRO A 248 31.21 5.07 0.13
N GLY A 249 30.23 4.99 -0.76
CA GLY A 249 29.59 3.73 -1.14
C GLY A 249 28.27 3.46 -0.42
N TRP A 250 27.95 4.20 0.65
CA TRP A 250 26.65 4.08 1.31
C TRP A 250 25.51 4.46 0.34
N ALA A 251 24.54 3.56 0.17
CA ALA A 251 23.45 3.72 -0.78
C ALA A 251 22.09 3.57 -0.09
N THR A 252 21.06 4.17 -0.69
CA THR A 252 19.68 4.13 -0.19
C THR A 252 18.69 4.51 -1.28
N GLU A 253 17.39 4.47 -0.93
CA GLU A 253 16.28 4.81 -1.81
C GLU A 253 15.60 6.11 -1.37
N LEU A 254 15.10 6.88 -2.36
CA LEU A 254 14.11 7.96 -2.21
C LEU A 254 12.81 7.52 -2.88
N HIS A 255 11.68 8.06 -2.42
CA HIS A 255 10.33 7.66 -2.86
C HIS A 255 9.62 8.75 -3.70
N PRO A 256 10.09 9.07 -4.91
CA PRO A 256 9.49 10.16 -5.71
C PRO A 256 8.08 9.83 -6.21
N GLU A 257 7.70 8.56 -6.31
CA GLU A 257 6.38 8.14 -6.79
C GLU A 257 5.26 8.30 -5.75
N LEU A 258 5.58 8.54 -4.48
CA LEU A 258 4.55 8.74 -3.44
C LEU A 258 3.68 9.96 -3.71
N ALA A 259 4.28 11.10 -4.09
CA ALA A 259 3.53 12.32 -4.31
C ALA A 259 2.58 12.22 -5.52
N PRO A 260 2.98 11.73 -6.70
CA PRO A 260 2.07 11.48 -7.82
C PRO A 260 0.95 10.48 -7.47
N TRP A 261 1.28 9.40 -6.77
CA TRP A 261 0.30 8.40 -6.36
C TRP A 261 -0.75 8.99 -5.42
N LEU A 262 -0.32 9.71 -4.38
CA LEU A 262 -1.23 10.38 -3.42
C LEU A 262 -2.07 11.48 -4.09
N ALA A 263 -1.50 12.21 -5.06
CA ALA A 263 -2.24 13.19 -5.85
C ALA A 263 -3.31 12.52 -6.72
N SER A 264 -3.01 11.35 -7.29
CA SER A 264 -3.99 10.56 -8.06
C SER A 264 -5.15 10.08 -7.16
N CYS A 265 -4.85 9.56 -5.97
CA CYS A 265 -5.87 9.23 -4.97
C CYS A 265 -6.71 10.47 -4.59
N ALA A 266 -6.05 11.61 -4.38
CA ALA A 266 -6.71 12.86 -4.03
C ALA A 266 -7.64 13.38 -5.16
N ALA A 267 -7.24 13.23 -6.41
CA ALA A 267 -8.07 13.61 -7.55
C ALA A 267 -9.31 12.71 -7.69
N GLY A 268 -9.20 11.45 -7.30
CA GLY A 268 -10.29 10.47 -7.35
C GLY A 268 -11.22 10.48 -6.13
N ILE A 269 -10.85 11.15 -5.05
CA ILE A 269 -11.60 11.19 -3.80
C ILE A 269 -11.92 12.64 -3.46
N SER A 270 -13.17 13.03 -3.65
CA SER A 270 -13.63 14.39 -3.30
C SER A 270 -13.67 14.61 -1.78
N ARG A 271 -14.11 13.61 -1.05
CA ARG A 271 -14.12 13.53 0.42
C ARG A 271 -13.88 12.09 0.84
N GLY A 272 -13.00 11.86 1.80
CA GLY A 272 -12.75 10.48 2.20
C GLY A 272 -11.63 10.24 3.17
N ARG A 273 -11.36 8.95 3.34
CA ARG A 273 -10.27 8.41 4.16
C ARG A 273 -9.34 7.60 3.26
N LEU A 274 -8.08 7.54 3.64
CA LEU A 274 -7.08 6.68 3.01
C LEU A 274 -6.41 5.85 4.10
N LEU A 275 -6.40 4.54 3.91
CA LEU A 275 -5.65 3.60 4.73
C LEU A 275 -4.54 2.99 3.88
N VAL A 276 -3.31 3.22 4.29
CA VAL A 276 -2.12 2.56 3.75
C VAL A 276 -1.64 1.53 4.75
N ILE A 277 -1.42 0.30 4.32
CA ILE A 277 -0.87 -0.82 5.11
C ILE A 277 0.33 -1.34 4.35
N ASP A 278 1.53 -1.14 4.90
CA ASP A 278 2.77 -1.48 4.19
C ASP A 278 3.96 -1.66 5.14
N TYR A 279 5.05 -2.24 4.65
CA TYR A 279 6.33 -2.28 5.36
C TYR A 279 6.92 -0.87 5.46
N ALA A 280 7.06 -0.34 6.65
CA ALA A 280 7.54 1.02 6.83
C ALA A 280 8.59 1.16 7.93
N LEU A 281 9.47 2.12 7.73
CA LEU A 281 10.47 2.55 8.70
C LEU A 281 10.44 4.08 8.81
N SER A 282 10.66 4.61 10.02
CA SER A 282 10.92 6.05 10.17
C SER A 282 12.21 6.44 9.44
N ALA A 283 12.34 7.71 9.02
CA ALA A 283 13.55 8.19 8.33
C ALA A 283 14.82 7.89 9.12
N GLU A 284 14.78 8.01 10.45
CA GLU A 284 15.91 7.67 11.33
C GLU A 284 16.35 6.20 11.17
N ARG A 285 15.40 5.27 11.11
CA ARG A 285 15.67 3.84 10.96
C ARG A 285 15.97 3.46 9.50
N TYR A 286 15.29 4.11 8.57
CA TYR A 286 15.45 3.87 7.13
C TYR A 286 16.85 4.26 6.67
N TYR A 287 17.28 5.46 7.05
CA TYR A 287 18.57 6.05 6.67
C TYR A 287 19.66 5.86 7.74
N ALA A 288 19.52 4.86 8.60
CA ALA A 288 20.52 4.55 9.61
C ALA A 288 21.89 4.21 8.98
N PRO A 289 23.01 4.73 9.50
CA PRO A 289 24.36 4.53 8.93
C PRO A 289 24.75 3.06 8.74
N GLN A 290 24.19 2.16 9.57
CA GLN A 290 24.44 0.73 9.51
C GLN A 290 23.78 0.03 8.31
N ARG A 291 22.78 0.67 7.70
CA ARG A 291 22.08 0.16 6.52
C ARG A 291 22.82 0.62 5.27
N LEU A 292 23.86 -0.12 4.91
CA LEU A 292 24.84 0.30 3.90
C LEU A 292 24.27 0.37 2.48
N ASP A 293 23.20 -0.40 2.18
CA ASP A 293 22.71 -0.61 0.81
C ASP A 293 21.16 -0.48 0.70
N GLY A 294 20.56 0.29 1.61
CA GLY A 294 19.12 0.54 1.58
C GLY A 294 18.27 -0.66 2.01
N THR A 295 17.05 -0.74 1.45
CA THR A 295 16.02 -1.72 1.82
C THR A 295 15.53 -2.56 0.65
N LEU A 296 16.07 -2.35 -0.56
CA LEU A 296 15.68 -3.08 -1.76
C LEU A 296 15.87 -4.59 -1.59
N ILE A 297 14.81 -5.34 -1.85
CA ILE A 297 14.81 -6.80 -1.87
C ILE A 297 14.00 -7.26 -3.09
N ALA A 298 14.48 -8.32 -3.73
CA ALA A 298 13.77 -9.03 -4.78
C ALA A 298 13.14 -10.31 -4.23
N TYR A 299 11.87 -10.57 -4.51
CA TYR A 299 11.14 -11.76 -4.09
C TYR A 299 10.65 -12.58 -5.28
N ARG A 300 10.77 -13.91 -5.20
CA ARG A 300 10.18 -14.86 -6.15
C ARG A 300 10.06 -16.23 -5.50
N GLN A 301 8.89 -16.88 -5.64
CA GLN A 301 8.66 -18.24 -5.13
C GLN A 301 9.08 -18.42 -3.67
N GLN A 302 8.83 -17.40 -2.84
CA GLN A 302 9.21 -17.32 -1.43
C GLN A 302 10.73 -17.28 -1.16
N GLU A 303 11.55 -17.07 -2.19
CA GLU A 303 12.96 -16.75 -2.07
C GLU A 303 13.17 -15.24 -2.06
N ALA A 304 14.14 -14.78 -1.27
CA ALA A 304 14.57 -13.38 -1.21
C ALA A 304 15.99 -13.23 -1.76
N SER A 305 16.24 -12.17 -2.52
CA SER A 305 17.55 -11.81 -3.06
C SER A 305 17.84 -10.34 -2.82
N GLY A 306 19.05 -10.02 -2.38
CA GLY A 306 19.53 -8.64 -2.29
C GLY A 306 19.98 -8.04 -3.62
N ASP A 307 19.96 -8.82 -4.70
CA ASP A 307 20.35 -8.35 -6.05
C ASP A 307 19.10 -7.88 -6.82
N PRO A 308 18.87 -6.55 -6.96
CA PRO A 308 17.72 -6.01 -7.66
C PRO A 308 17.81 -6.13 -9.19
N LEU A 309 18.96 -6.55 -9.72
CA LEU A 309 19.18 -6.71 -11.16
C LEU A 309 18.97 -8.17 -11.63
N ARG A 310 18.71 -9.08 -10.69
CA ARG A 310 18.53 -10.50 -10.98
C ARG A 310 17.26 -10.76 -11.79
N GLN A 311 17.38 -11.37 -12.97
CA GLN A 311 16.29 -11.80 -13.84
C GLN A 311 15.15 -10.75 -13.98
N PRO A 312 15.39 -9.58 -14.57
CA PRO A 312 14.42 -8.49 -14.67
C PRO A 312 13.08 -8.92 -15.25
N GLY A 313 11.98 -8.46 -14.64
CA GLY A 313 10.63 -8.83 -15.03
C GLY A 313 10.13 -10.19 -14.50
N SER A 314 10.96 -10.87 -13.68
CA SER A 314 10.62 -12.19 -13.11
C SER A 314 10.59 -12.19 -11.58
N TRP A 315 11.08 -11.15 -10.94
CA TRP A 315 11.13 -10.96 -9.51
C TRP A 315 10.32 -9.72 -9.11
N ASP A 316 9.66 -9.81 -7.99
CA ASP A 316 9.07 -8.66 -7.33
C ASP A 316 10.17 -7.84 -6.66
N LEU A 317 10.28 -6.57 -7.02
CA LEU A 317 11.24 -5.65 -6.42
C LEU A 317 10.51 -4.74 -5.45
N THR A 318 10.84 -4.85 -4.17
CA THR A 318 10.23 -4.03 -3.13
C THR A 318 11.28 -3.20 -2.38
N ALA A 319 10.87 -2.04 -1.90
CA ALA A 319 11.62 -1.24 -0.95
C ALA A 319 10.71 -0.89 0.23
N HIS A 320 11.24 -0.90 1.46
CA HIS A 320 10.46 -0.45 2.59
C HIS A 320 9.97 0.99 2.35
N LEU A 321 8.80 1.31 2.86
CA LEU A 321 8.28 2.66 2.82
C LEU A 321 8.97 3.53 3.87
N CYS A 322 9.48 4.69 3.49
CA CYS A 322 9.87 5.70 4.47
C CYS A 322 8.63 6.44 4.97
N SER A 323 8.26 6.26 6.25
CA SER A 323 7.05 6.84 6.83
C SER A 323 7.03 8.37 6.77
N ASP A 324 8.20 9.00 6.94
CA ASP A 324 8.33 10.46 6.89
C ASP A 324 8.11 10.98 5.47
N SER A 325 8.64 10.27 4.46
CA SER A 325 8.38 10.57 3.05
C SER A 325 6.90 10.43 2.71
N LEU A 326 6.22 9.38 3.22
CA LEU A 326 4.78 9.18 3.01
C LEU A 326 3.97 10.33 3.61
N VAL A 327 4.23 10.70 4.86
CA VAL A 327 3.50 11.77 5.55
C VAL A 327 3.74 13.12 4.88
N LEU A 328 4.98 13.42 4.45
CA LEU A 328 5.30 14.64 3.73
C LEU A 328 4.55 14.72 2.39
N ALA A 329 4.63 13.66 1.59
CA ALA A 329 3.94 13.58 0.30
C ALA A 329 2.41 13.64 0.45
N ALA A 330 1.85 13.00 1.49
CA ALA A 330 0.43 13.05 1.81
C ALA A 330 -0.05 14.48 2.08
N ARG A 331 0.69 15.24 2.90
CA ARG A 331 0.39 16.65 3.17
C ARG A 331 0.40 17.50 1.90
N GLN A 332 1.38 17.30 1.04
CA GLN A 332 1.47 18.00 -0.25
C GLN A 332 0.30 17.63 -1.18
N GLY A 333 -0.18 16.39 -1.13
CA GLY A 333 -1.36 15.89 -1.84
C GLY A 333 -2.70 16.29 -1.22
N GLY A 334 -2.72 17.10 -0.14
CA GLY A 334 -3.94 17.54 0.53
C GLY A 334 -4.57 16.48 1.44
N TRP A 335 -3.80 15.49 1.87
CA TRP A 335 -4.18 14.53 2.89
C TRP A 335 -3.66 14.94 4.26
N ARG A 336 -4.46 14.75 5.30
CA ARG A 336 -4.08 14.99 6.69
C ARG A 336 -3.97 13.66 7.43
N LEU A 337 -2.83 13.39 8.05
CA LEU A 337 -2.61 12.20 8.87
C LEU A 337 -3.54 12.21 10.09
N LEU A 338 -4.28 11.13 10.29
CA LEU A 338 -5.06 10.85 11.51
C LEU A 338 -4.23 10.11 12.56
N GLY A 339 -3.32 9.24 12.11
CA GLY A 339 -2.40 8.49 12.95
C GLY A 339 -1.80 7.28 12.25
N GLN A 340 -0.90 6.61 12.96
CA GLN A 340 -0.24 5.40 12.50
C GLN A 340 -0.04 4.41 13.65
N ARG A 341 -0.01 3.11 13.34
CA ARG A 341 0.22 2.03 14.30
C ARG A 341 0.78 0.78 13.60
N SER A 342 1.49 -0.09 14.32
CA SER A 342 1.87 -1.40 13.78
C SER A 342 0.63 -2.29 13.55
N GLN A 343 0.69 -3.21 12.59
CA GLN A 343 -0.42 -4.13 12.31
C GLN A 343 -0.78 -4.98 13.52
N GLY A 344 0.21 -5.44 14.27
CA GLY A 344 -0.03 -6.22 15.47
C GLY A 344 -0.90 -5.47 16.47
N GLU A 345 -0.54 -4.21 16.77
CA GLU A 345 -1.32 -3.34 17.68
C GLU A 345 -2.68 -2.95 17.09
N ALA A 346 -2.74 -2.65 15.79
CA ALA A 346 -3.97 -2.30 15.10
C ALA A 346 -5.00 -3.44 15.16
N LEU A 347 -4.58 -4.67 14.88
CA LEU A 347 -5.46 -5.83 14.92
C LEU A 347 -5.90 -6.19 16.36
N LEU A 348 -5.04 -5.97 17.36
CA LEU A 348 -5.43 -6.10 18.76
C LEU A 348 -6.54 -5.11 19.11
N ALA A 349 -6.40 -3.85 18.73
CA ALA A 349 -7.43 -2.83 18.95
C ALA A 349 -8.74 -3.13 18.19
N LEU A 350 -8.67 -3.84 17.06
CA LEU A 350 -9.83 -4.26 16.26
C LEU A 350 -10.45 -5.60 16.73
N GLY A 351 -10.01 -6.16 17.86
CA GLY A 351 -10.68 -7.31 18.48
C GLY A 351 -10.07 -8.66 18.15
N LEU A 352 -8.79 -8.73 17.80
CA LEU A 352 -8.10 -10.00 17.54
C LEU A 352 -8.19 -10.96 18.72
N ALA A 353 -8.08 -10.47 19.96
CA ALA A 353 -8.16 -11.31 21.16
C ALA A 353 -9.54 -11.98 21.29
N GLN A 354 -10.61 -11.23 21.05
CA GLN A 354 -11.99 -11.75 21.05
C GLN A 354 -12.19 -12.80 19.96
N ARG A 355 -11.59 -12.56 18.77
CA ARG A 355 -11.68 -13.49 17.66
C ARG A 355 -10.93 -14.80 17.94
N LEU A 356 -9.74 -14.74 18.55
CA LEU A 356 -9.01 -15.92 19.03
C LEU A 356 -9.79 -16.70 20.10
N HIS A 357 -10.42 -15.99 21.04
CA HIS A 357 -11.25 -16.63 22.07
C HIS A 357 -12.47 -17.33 21.46
N GLY A 358 -13.12 -16.72 20.47
CA GLY A 358 -14.26 -17.31 19.75
C GLY A 358 -13.94 -18.62 19.04
N LEU A 359 -12.68 -18.86 18.65
CA LEU A 359 -12.26 -20.15 18.09
C LEU A 359 -12.21 -21.28 19.14
N GLN A 360 -12.05 -20.95 20.42
CA GLN A 360 -11.96 -21.91 21.52
C GLN A 360 -13.34 -22.21 22.13
N THR A 361 -14.25 -21.24 22.06
CA THR A 361 -15.62 -21.31 22.62
C THR A 361 -16.63 -21.04 21.52
N PRO A 362 -16.89 -22.01 20.60
CA PRO A 362 -17.85 -21.79 19.54
C PRO A 362 -19.25 -21.54 20.11
N VAL A 363 -19.91 -20.50 19.58
CA VAL A 363 -21.31 -20.20 19.88
C VAL A 363 -22.17 -21.41 19.48
N ALA A 364 -23.19 -21.74 20.27
CA ALA A 364 -24.03 -22.89 20.04
C ALA A 364 -24.59 -22.91 18.60
N GLY A 365 -24.15 -23.89 17.81
CA GLY A 365 -24.54 -24.07 16.42
C GLY A 365 -23.39 -24.04 15.38
N GLU A 366 -22.27 -23.38 15.66
CA GLU A 366 -21.09 -23.34 14.77
C GLU A 366 -19.95 -24.17 15.37
N ARG A 367 -19.92 -25.47 15.12
CA ARG A 367 -18.73 -26.28 15.43
C ARG A 367 -17.79 -26.26 14.24
N LEU A 368 -16.75 -25.41 14.31
CA LEU A 368 -15.57 -25.60 13.47
C LEU A 368 -14.93 -26.94 13.84
N ASP A 369 -14.52 -27.73 12.84
CA ASP A 369 -13.67 -28.87 13.12
C ASP A 369 -12.32 -28.40 13.67
N LEU A 370 -11.66 -29.26 14.46
CA LEU A 370 -10.43 -28.92 15.16
C LEU A 370 -9.32 -28.47 14.20
N ALA A 371 -9.20 -29.08 13.02
CA ALA A 371 -8.15 -28.75 12.07
C ALA A 371 -8.36 -27.33 11.51
N THR A 372 -9.59 -26.98 11.16
CA THR A 372 -9.96 -25.62 10.72
C THR A 372 -9.74 -24.59 11.83
N ALA A 373 -10.12 -24.89 13.06
CA ALA A 373 -9.91 -23.98 14.20
C ALA A 373 -8.42 -23.73 14.47
N LEU A 374 -7.58 -24.78 14.41
CA LEU A 374 -6.13 -24.65 14.57
C LEU A 374 -5.49 -23.85 13.42
N ALA A 375 -5.88 -24.11 12.16
CA ALA A 375 -5.37 -23.39 11.02
C ALA A 375 -5.73 -21.88 11.06
N ARG A 376 -6.96 -21.55 11.48
CA ARG A 376 -7.38 -20.15 11.67
C ARG A 376 -6.62 -19.48 12.80
N ARG A 377 -6.42 -20.19 13.92
CA ARG A 377 -5.62 -19.67 15.03
C ARG A 377 -4.19 -19.37 14.61
N GLU A 378 -3.55 -20.29 13.88
CA GLU A 378 -2.21 -20.08 13.32
C GLU A 378 -2.17 -18.84 12.40
N SER A 379 -3.14 -18.72 11.49
CA SER A 379 -3.26 -17.57 10.60
C SER A 379 -3.38 -16.26 11.38
N LEU A 380 -4.23 -16.19 12.40
CA LEU A 380 -4.39 -15.00 13.25
C LEU A 380 -3.11 -14.63 14.01
N LEU A 381 -2.37 -15.63 14.51
CA LEU A 381 -1.09 -15.37 15.18
C LEU A 381 -0.02 -14.85 14.21
N ARG A 382 0.02 -15.35 12.97
CA ARG A 382 0.92 -14.84 11.93
C ARG A 382 0.65 -13.39 11.56
N LEU A 383 -0.62 -12.93 11.60
CA LEU A 383 -0.98 -11.55 11.32
C LEU A 383 -0.37 -10.54 12.31
N VAL A 384 -0.05 -10.99 13.53
CA VAL A 384 0.48 -10.13 14.60
C VAL A 384 1.91 -10.46 14.98
N ASP A 385 2.56 -11.39 14.28
CA ASP A 385 3.95 -11.73 14.50
C ASP A 385 4.85 -10.51 14.23
N PRO A 386 5.55 -9.97 15.25
CA PRO A 386 6.37 -8.78 15.09
C PRO A 386 7.62 -9.00 14.21
N ALA A 387 8.00 -10.24 13.94
CA ALA A 387 9.06 -10.60 13.00
C ALA A 387 8.56 -10.77 11.56
N GLY A 388 7.25 -10.66 11.34
CA GLY A 388 6.60 -10.84 10.04
C GLY A 388 5.52 -9.79 9.79
N LEU A 389 4.31 -10.24 9.49
CA LEU A 389 3.18 -9.37 9.10
C LEU A 389 2.78 -8.36 10.18
N GLY A 390 2.97 -8.69 11.46
CA GLY A 390 2.66 -7.78 12.57
C GLY A 390 3.53 -6.51 12.60
N ALA A 391 4.65 -6.51 11.90
CA ALA A 391 5.55 -5.35 11.77
C ALA A 391 5.10 -4.34 10.71
N PHE A 392 4.10 -4.66 9.88
CA PHE A 392 3.54 -3.70 8.94
C PHE A 392 3.03 -2.47 9.68
N HIS A 393 3.00 -1.33 9.00
CA HIS A 393 2.46 -0.09 9.56
C HIS A 393 1.17 0.29 8.84
N TRP A 394 0.19 0.69 9.64
CA TRP A 394 -1.08 1.24 9.18
C TRP A 394 -1.04 2.75 9.32
N PHE A 395 -1.26 3.46 8.23
CA PHE A 395 -1.33 4.92 8.18
C PHE A 395 -2.74 5.32 7.76
N ALA A 396 -3.43 6.06 8.63
CA ALA A 396 -4.74 6.62 8.31
C ALA A 396 -4.63 8.10 7.94
N PHE A 397 -5.26 8.47 6.85
CA PHE A 397 -5.36 9.86 6.41
C PHE A 397 -6.80 10.23 6.15
N THR A 398 -7.10 11.52 6.22
CA THR A 398 -8.39 12.11 5.85
C THR A 398 -8.21 13.24 4.85
N ARG A 399 -9.23 13.44 4.02
CA ARG A 399 -9.33 14.54 3.07
C ARG A 399 -10.75 15.07 3.05
N ASP A 400 -10.88 16.40 3.12
CA ASP A 400 -12.12 17.12 2.98
C ASP A 400 -12.09 18.00 1.72
N SER A 401 -13.20 18.10 1.03
CA SER A 401 -13.31 18.85 -0.22
C SER A 401 -13.37 20.38 -0.06
N SER A 402 -13.21 20.91 1.15
CA SER A 402 -13.14 22.35 1.34
C SER A 402 -11.77 22.87 0.88
N PRO A 403 -11.70 23.88 0.00
CA PRO A 403 -10.45 24.55 -0.28
C PRO A 403 -10.00 25.27 1.01
N THR A 404 -9.05 24.68 1.70
CA THR A 404 -8.40 25.35 2.82
C THR A 404 -7.64 26.56 2.29
N ALA A 405 -8.03 27.74 2.74
CA ALA A 405 -7.19 28.91 2.68
C ALA A 405 -5.83 28.58 3.35
N PRO A 406 -4.70 29.14 2.88
CA PRO A 406 -3.39 28.85 3.43
C PRO A 406 -3.38 29.21 4.93
N SER A 407 -3.30 28.19 5.77
CA SER A 407 -3.23 28.35 7.22
C SER A 407 -1.88 28.97 7.59
N GLY A 408 -1.97 30.16 8.16
CA GLY A 408 -0.87 30.84 8.82
C GLY A 408 -0.25 29.97 9.90
N GLN A 409 1.03 30.20 10.12
CA GLN A 409 1.93 29.59 11.08
C GLN A 409 1.26 29.37 12.45
N GLY A 410 1.06 28.10 12.82
CA GLY A 410 0.60 27.68 14.15
C GLY A 410 1.65 26.83 14.86
N ARG A 411 2.06 27.30 16.02
CA ARG A 411 2.99 26.74 17.00
C ARG A 411 2.61 25.32 17.42
N PRO A 412 3.53 24.39 17.69
CA PRO A 412 3.19 23.03 18.10
C PRO A 412 2.54 22.99 19.48
N PRO A 413 1.50 22.19 19.71
CA PRO A 413 0.92 22.01 21.02
C PRO A 413 1.73 21.01 21.85
N SER A 414 2.05 21.45 23.05
CA SER A 414 2.57 20.61 24.15
C SER A 414 1.38 19.96 24.88
N SER A 415 1.62 18.74 25.37
CA SER A 415 0.84 17.97 26.35
C SER A 415 -0.45 17.27 25.90
N LEU A 416 -0.47 15.95 26.14
CA LEU A 416 -1.63 15.04 26.04
C LEU A 416 -2.62 15.29 27.20
N PRO A 417 -3.92 15.22 26.98
CA PRO A 417 -4.95 15.12 28.00
C PRO A 417 -5.44 13.67 28.22
N PRO A 418 -6.14 13.39 29.34
CA PRO A 418 -6.48 12.06 29.81
C PRO A 418 -7.68 11.41 29.09
N GLY A 419 -7.76 10.08 29.20
CA GLY A 419 -8.61 9.15 28.46
C GLY A 419 -10.13 9.29 28.60
N PRO A 420 -10.90 8.44 27.86
CA PRO A 420 -12.26 8.72 27.43
C PRO A 420 -13.36 8.15 28.32
N ALA A 421 -14.52 8.83 28.27
CA ALA A 421 -15.82 8.36 28.77
C ALA A 421 -16.72 7.91 27.58
N PRO A 422 -17.75 7.09 27.83
CA PRO A 422 -18.52 6.39 26.81
C PRO A 422 -19.53 7.27 26.06
N TYR A 423 -19.95 6.80 24.86
CA TYR A 423 -20.90 7.46 24.00
C TYR A 423 -22.11 8.09 24.72
N PRO A 424 -22.44 9.34 24.44
CA PRO A 424 -23.56 9.69 23.59
C PRO A 424 -23.40 11.01 22.79
N GLY A 425 -24.12 11.11 21.65
CA GLY A 425 -24.71 12.33 21.10
C GLY A 425 -23.80 13.54 20.81
N SER A 426 -23.56 13.79 19.52
CA SER A 426 -23.37 15.07 18.82
C SER A 426 -22.94 16.32 19.64
N GLN A 427 -21.69 16.76 19.43
CA GLN A 427 -21.34 18.18 19.41
C GLN A 427 -20.29 18.46 18.32
N PRO A 428 -20.35 19.61 17.62
CA PRO A 428 -19.43 19.95 16.55
C PRO A 428 -18.16 20.58 17.11
N SER A 429 -17.18 19.77 17.46
CA SER A 429 -15.81 20.21 17.63
C SER A 429 -15.02 19.63 16.45
N GLY A 430 -14.27 20.47 15.73
CA GLY A 430 -13.59 20.14 14.49
C GLY A 430 -12.45 19.14 14.58
N GLU A 431 -12.51 18.17 15.48
CA GLU A 431 -11.62 17.03 15.57
C GLU A 431 -12.34 15.77 15.09
N PHE A 432 -11.78 15.12 14.07
CA PHE A 432 -12.27 13.83 13.62
C PHE A 432 -12.08 12.79 14.71
N PRO A 433 -13.04 11.86 14.90
CA PRO A 433 -12.89 10.79 15.87
C PRO A 433 -11.66 9.94 15.57
N LEU A 434 -10.95 9.54 16.63
CA LEU A 434 -9.78 8.68 16.49
C LEU A 434 -10.17 7.35 15.83
N PRO A 435 -9.49 6.92 14.75
CA PRO A 435 -9.70 5.62 14.12
C PRO A 435 -9.72 4.48 15.14
N LEU A 436 -10.57 3.47 14.93
CA LEU A 436 -10.73 2.36 15.87
C LEU A 436 -9.41 1.66 16.16
N PHE A 437 -8.60 1.43 15.12
CA PHE A 437 -7.32 0.74 15.27
C PHE A 437 -6.24 1.58 16.00
N LEU A 438 -6.48 2.85 16.26
CA LEU A 438 -5.62 3.73 17.06
C LEU A 438 -6.05 3.82 18.53
N ARG A 439 -7.20 3.24 18.88
CA ARG A 439 -7.68 3.18 20.27
C ARG A 439 -6.91 2.11 21.05
N ASP A 440 -6.86 2.27 22.35
CA ASP A 440 -6.32 1.21 23.20
C ASP A 440 -7.24 -0.01 23.13
N PRO A 441 -6.68 -1.25 23.12
CA PRO A 441 -7.41 -2.49 22.99
C PRO A 441 -8.28 -2.81 24.20
#